data_585680fc05b28f8c2dc5c36b18a92ec7
#
_entry.id   585680fc05b28f8c2dc5c36b18a92ec7
#
_cell.length_a   1.000
_cell.length_b   1.000
_cell.length_c   1.000
_cell.angle_alpha   90.00
_cell.angle_beta   90.00
_cell.angle_gamma   90.00
#
_symmetry.space_group_name_H-M   'P 1'
#
loop_
_entity.id
_entity.type
_entity.pdbx_description
1 polymer ?
#
loop_
_entity_poly.entity_id
_entity_poly.type
_entity_poly.pdbx_seq_one_letter_code
_entity_poly.pdbx_strand_id
1 'polypeptide(L)'
;MLQWDSEWYFKIATEGYRYNGDPTIQQNVVFYPLYPLLSRGLAAISGLSPADSLLLVANVAGLLAVVALFKLVREEFGDRLALATVALLSFFPTSVLLSAGYTEPLQLLLIVAFFLVLKQGRYLSAALLAGLAVADRSTGIVLLPVLLWEMWRNRDQRPFLAVLLPCVVLATSGLWLFMIYLWSQFGDPFVFAEGQTAFHRETTMAARIIAALKLEPFTRMTLNDWNPWGQDSWFTLLFIVLIAVGAFRLRSSWTLFAMGVLLLPYLTLSGGPAGFVSMGRFNLVSFPLFVVLADLLLRAKWLLAGVIGLLGAALLMNTALFARRIWIG
;
A
#
# COMPACT_ATOMS: atom_id res chain seq x y z
N MET A 1 -4.39 18.56 5.34
CA MET A 1 -3.89 17.17 5.49
C MET A 1 -5.02 16.14 5.60
N LEU A 2 -6.24 16.56 5.95
CA LEU A 2 -7.44 15.70 5.94
C LEU A 2 -8.31 16.07 4.73
N GLN A 3 -8.11 15.37 3.61
CA GLN A 3 -8.81 15.61 2.34
C GLN A 3 -9.00 14.27 1.61
N TRP A 4 -10.01 14.16 0.75
CA TRP A 4 -10.30 12.99 -0.05
C TRP A 4 -10.56 11.73 0.82
N ASP A 5 -9.78 10.68 0.69
CA ASP A 5 -9.97 9.43 1.45
C ASP A 5 -9.90 9.65 2.97
N SER A 6 -9.10 10.62 3.45
CA SER A 6 -9.02 10.92 4.89
C SER A 6 -10.33 11.46 5.48
N GLU A 7 -11.21 12.06 4.67
CA GLU A 7 -12.54 12.46 5.11
C GLU A 7 -13.42 11.23 5.42
N TRP A 8 -13.24 10.13 4.68
CA TRP A 8 -13.92 8.88 4.96
C TRP A 8 -13.41 8.23 6.25
N TYR A 9 -12.08 8.18 6.45
CA TYR A 9 -11.49 7.68 7.69
C TYR A 9 -11.94 8.52 8.90
N PHE A 10 -12.01 9.83 8.74
CA PHE A 10 -12.53 10.72 9.79
C PHE A 10 -13.98 10.39 10.14
N LYS A 11 -14.86 10.22 9.14
CA LYS A 11 -16.27 9.83 9.37
C LYS A 11 -16.37 8.47 10.06
N ILE A 12 -15.56 7.49 9.66
CA ILE A 12 -15.55 6.16 10.32
C ILE A 12 -15.09 6.29 11.78
N ALA A 13 -14.06 7.08 12.05
CA ALA A 13 -13.55 7.29 13.40
C ALA A 13 -14.55 7.99 14.31
N THR A 14 -15.36 8.91 13.80
CA THR A 14 -16.33 9.71 14.56
C THR A 14 -17.71 9.07 14.63
N GLU A 15 -18.24 8.64 13.50
CA GLU A 15 -19.65 8.23 13.34
C GLU A 15 -19.82 6.73 13.15
N GLY A 16 -18.74 6.01 12.80
CA GLY A 16 -18.79 4.60 12.41
C GLY A 16 -19.17 4.41 10.95
N TYR A 17 -19.50 3.17 10.60
CA TYR A 17 -19.89 2.81 9.23
C TYR A 17 -21.36 3.13 8.98
N ARG A 18 -21.66 3.55 7.75
CA ARG A 18 -23.01 3.81 7.25
C ARG A 18 -23.16 3.22 5.85
N TYR A 19 -24.30 2.57 5.62
CA TYR A 19 -24.68 2.02 4.32
C TYR A 19 -26.19 2.25 4.13
N ASN A 20 -26.56 2.84 2.99
CA ASN A 20 -27.98 3.16 2.70
C ASN A 20 -28.66 2.11 1.79
N GLY A 21 -27.97 1.02 1.45
CA GLY A 21 -28.49 -0.03 0.56
C GLY A 21 -28.27 0.22 -0.94
N ASP A 22 -27.70 1.37 -1.34
CA ASP A 22 -27.44 1.70 -2.74
C ASP A 22 -25.92 1.65 -3.02
N PRO A 23 -25.40 0.64 -3.74
CA PRO A 23 -23.97 0.51 -4.03
C PRO A 23 -23.45 1.52 -5.06
N THR A 24 -24.33 2.29 -5.72
CA THR A 24 -23.94 3.31 -6.70
C THR A 24 -23.56 4.65 -6.08
N ILE A 25 -23.85 4.83 -4.79
CA ILE A 25 -23.53 6.03 -4.02
C ILE A 25 -22.24 5.81 -3.23
N GLN A 26 -21.32 6.77 -3.29
CA GLN A 26 -20.09 6.71 -2.48
C GLN A 26 -20.39 6.67 -0.98
N GLN A 27 -19.91 5.62 -0.32
CA GLN A 27 -20.14 5.36 1.10
C GLN A 27 -18.87 4.82 1.77
N ASN A 28 -18.81 4.93 3.10
CA ASN A 28 -17.60 4.61 3.85
C ASN A 28 -17.37 3.11 4.07
N VAL A 29 -18.31 2.23 3.71
CA VAL A 29 -18.19 0.77 3.84
C VAL A 29 -17.07 0.16 3.00
N VAL A 30 -16.54 0.89 2.01
CA VAL A 30 -15.42 0.42 1.16
C VAL A 30 -14.04 0.61 1.80
N PHE A 31 -13.96 1.38 2.90
CA PHE A 31 -12.73 1.68 3.61
C PHE A 31 -12.53 0.73 4.78
N TYR A 32 -11.33 0.19 4.94
CA TYR A 32 -11.01 -0.81 5.94
C TYR A 32 -10.85 -0.22 7.35
N PRO A 33 -11.10 -1.02 8.42
CA PRO A 33 -11.36 -0.48 9.76
C PRO A 33 -10.12 -0.15 10.61
N LEU A 34 -8.93 -0.73 10.36
CA LEU A 34 -7.85 -0.68 11.34
C LEU A 34 -7.38 0.75 11.64
N TYR A 35 -7.08 1.52 10.61
CA TYR A 35 -6.60 2.90 10.77
C TYR A 35 -7.60 3.82 11.48
N PRO A 36 -8.87 3.91 11.06
CA PRO A 36 -9.84 4.74 11.77
C PRO A 36 -10.16 4.24 13.19
N LEU A 37 -10.11 2.93 13.45
CA LEU A 37 -10.31 2.38 14.80
C LEU A 37 -9.15 2.72 15.74
N LEU A 38 -7.90 2.62 15.27
CA LEU A 38 -6.72 3.04 16.04
C LEU A 38 -6.80 4.54 16.37
N SER A 39 -7.21 5.35 15.40
CA SER A 39 -7.35 6.80 15.57
C SER A 39 -8.47 7.14 16.56
N ARG A 40 -9.61 6.45 16.49
CA ARG A 40 -10.71 6.58 17.44
C ARG A 40 -10.29 6.18 18.86
N GLY A 41 -9.56 5.05 18.98
CA GLY A 41 -9.03 4.60 20.27
C GLY A 41 -8.06 5.61 20.87
N LEU A 42 -7.15 6.16 20.05
CA LEU A 42 -6.22 7.20 20.48
C LEU A 42 -6.96 8.46 20.96
N ALA A 43 -7.94 8.95 20.21
CA ALA A 43 -8.75 10.09 20.61
C ALA A 43 -9.44 9.86 21.97
N ALA A 44 -10.02 8.67 22.17
CA ALA A 44 -10.73 8.33 23.40
C ALA A 44 -9.82 8.31 24.64
N ILE A 45 -8.56 7.88 24.52
CA ILE A 45 -7.63 7.78 25.67
C ILE A 45 -6.81 9.04 25.90
N SER A 46 -6.56 9.83 24.86
CA SER A 46 -5.70 11.03 24.94
C SER A 46 -6.48 12.33 25.07
N GLY A 47 -7.78 12.35 24.75
CA GLY A 47 -8.58 13.56 24.65
C GLY A 47 -8.28 14.43 23.43
N LEU A 48 -7.43 13.96 22.51
CA LEU A 48 -7.16 14.66 21.24
C LEU A 48 -8.41 14.70 20.35
N SER A 49 -8.46 15.69 19.47
CA SER A 49 -9.51 15.70 18.46
C SER A 49 -9.39 14.47 17.52
N PRO A 50 -10.48 13.93 16.97
CA PRO A 50 -10.42 12.85 16.01
C PRO A 50 -9.51 13.17 14.79
N ALA A 51 -9.48 14.43 14.35
CA ALA A 51 -8.62 14.90 13.28
C ALA A 51 -7.12 14.81 13.63
N ASP A 52 -6.75 15.29 14.83
CA ASP A 52 -5.38 15.24 15.30
C ASP A 52 -4.93 13.80 15.57
N SER A 53 -5.84 12.96 16.05
CA SER A 53 -5.57 11.52 16.27
C SER A 53 -5.30 10.77 14.98
N LEU A 54 -6.04 11.04 13.90
CA LEU A 54 -5.75 10.50 12.57
C LEU A 54 -4.34 10.90 12.12
N LEU A 55 -4.02 12.19 12.17
CA LEU A 55 -2.70 12.68 11.77
C LEU A 55 -1.58 12.11 12.65
N LEU A 56 -1.80 11.99 13.95
CA LEU A 56 -0.79 11.45 14.86
C LEU A 56 -0.54 9.97 14.59
N VAL A 57 -1.58 9.15 14.42
CA VAL A 57 -1.43 7.73 14.05
C VAL A 57 -0.65 7.59 12.75
N ALA A 58 -1.00 8.36 11.70
CA ALA A 58 -0.31 8.32 10.42
C ALA A 58 1.17 8.70 10.56
N ASN A 59 1.47 9.83 11.21
CA ASN A 59 2.85 10.32 11.32
C ASN A 59 3.73 9.44 12.20
N VAL A 60 3.21 8.92 13.31
CA VAL A 60 3.94 7.96 14.15
C VAL A 60 4.18 6.65 13.38
N ALA A 61 3.16 6.12 12.72
CA ALA A 61 3.33 4.93 11.89
C ALA A 61 4.33 5.15 10.75
N GLY A 62 4.29 6.29 10.08
CA GLY A 62 5.24 6.66 9.03
C GLY A 62 6.68 6.74 9.53
N LEU A 63 6.92 7.39 10.68
CA LEU A 63 8.23 7.45 11.30
C LEU A 63 8.75 6.06 11.65
N LEU A 64 7.92 5.25 12.30
CA LEU A 64 8.28 3.87 12.67
C LEU A 64 8.51 3.00 11.43
N ALA A 65 7.73 3.19 10.37
CA ALA A 65 7.91 2.49 9.10
C ALA A 65 9.28 2.80 8.47
N VAL A 66 9.66 4.07 8.43
CA VAL A 66 10.97 4.51 7.89
C VAL A 66 12.13 3.93 8.70
N VAL A 67 12.04 3.97 10.04
CA VAL A 67 13.06 3.37 10.94
C VAL A 67 13.13 1.85 10.75
N ALA A 68 11.99 1.18 10.70
CA ALA A 68 11.92 -0.27 10.49
C ALA A 68 12.46 -0.66 9.10
N LEU A 69 12.14 0.13 8.06
CA LEU A 69 12.65 -0.09 6.69
C LEU A 69 14.17 0.08 6.64
N PHE A 70 14.70 1.14 7.26
CA PHE A 70 16.15 1.30 7.37
C PHE A 70 16.80 0.07 8.01
N LYS A 71 16.24 -0.43 9.12
CA LYS A 71 16.74 -1.64 9.80
C LYS A 71 16.68 -2.86 8.87
N LEU A 72 15.54 -3.11 8.20
CA LEU A 72 15.35 -4.26 7.33
C LEU A 72 16.38 -4.26 6.19
N VAL A 73 16.54 -3.13 5.51
CA VAL A 73 17.47 -3.03 4.36
C VAL A 73 18.93 -3.05 4.82
N ARG A 74 19.24 -2.42 5.96
CA ARG A 74 20.58 -2.43 6.53
C ARG A 74 21.07 -3.84 6.86
N GLU A 75 20.20 -4.65 7.43
CA GLU A 75 20.53 -6.04 7.79
C GLU A 75 20.77 -6.95 6.58
N GLU A 76 20.25 -6.59 5.41
CA GLU A 76 20.42 -7.38 4.17
C GLU A 76 21.52 -6.84 3.27
N PHE A 77 21.71 -5.51 3.22
CA PHE A 77 22.53 -4.84 2.20
C PHE A 77 23.47 -3.76 2.74
N GLY A 78 23.42 -3.47 4.03
CA GLY A 78 24.27 -2.47 4.70
C GLY A 78 23.71 -1.04 4.67
N ASP A 79 24.42 -0.16 5.42
CA ASP A 79 23.93 1.20 5.77
C ASP A 79 23.73 2.10 4.55
N ARG A 80 24.62 2.02 3.56
CA ARG A 80 24.56 2.92 2.38
C ARG A 80 23.28 2.69 1.57
N LEU A 81 22.96 1.42 1.31
CA LEU A 81 21.76 1.09 0.55
C LEU A 81 20.51 1.39 1.35
N ALA A 82 20.52 1.13 2.66
CA ALA A 82 19.41 1.43 3.55
C ALA A 82 19.10 2.94 3.57
N LEU A 83 20.12 3.79 3.72
CA LEU A 83 19.93 5.24 3.72
C LEU A 83 19.39 5.76 2.37
N ALA A 84 19.96 5.27 1.24
CA ALA A 84 19.51 5.66 -0.09
C ALA A 84 18.05 5.21 -0.35
N THR A 85 17.69 4.00 0.10
CA THR A 85 16.32 3.46 -0.02
C THR A 85 15.32 4.34 0.73
N VAL A 86 15.61 4.64 1.99
CA VAL A 86 14.73 5.47 2.83
C VAL A 86 14.63 6.90 2.25
N ALA A 87 15.75 7.47 1.79
CA ALA A 87 15.73 8.79 1.16
C ALA A 87 14.86 8.80 -0.10
N LEU A 88 15.05 7.85 -1.03
CA LEU A 88 14.25 7.76 -2.25
C LEU A 88 12.76 7.57 -1.97
N LEU A 89 12.40 6.73 -0.99
CA LEU A 89 11.02 6.55 -0.57
C LEU A 89 10.46 7.85 0.03
N SER A 90 11.20 8.51 0.93
CA SER A 90 10.72 9.71 1.63
C SER A 90 10.55 10.91 0.71
N PHE A 91 11.37 11.02 -0.35
CA PHE A 91 11.28 12.09 -1.34
C PHE A 91 10.44 11.72 -2.59
N PHE A 92 9.85 10.53 -2.62
CA PHE A 92 9.00 10.13 -3.74
C PHE A 92 7.79 11.06 -3.86
N PRO A 93 7.31 11.41 -5.08
CA PRO A 93 6.29 12.45 -5.28
C PRO A 93 4.97 12.25 -4.53
N THR A 94 4.57 10.99 -4.27
CA THR A 94 3.35 10.68 -3.51
C THR A 94 3.58 10.54 -2.00
N SER A 95 4.79 10.73 -1.50
CA SER A 95 5.14 10.53 -0.09
C SER A 95 4.54 11.57 0.86
N VAL A 96 3.91 12.64 0.35
CA VAL A 96 3.03 13.48 1.15
C VAL A 96 1.94 12.67 1.85
N LEU A 97 1.49 11.56 1.26
CA LEU A 97 0.49 10.66 1.83
C LEU A 97 1.02 9.88 3.05
N LEU A 98 2.34 9.81 3.25
CA LEU A 98 2.93 9.26 4.48
C LEU A 98 2.81 10.21 5.68
N SER A 99 2.42 11.46 5.46
CA SER A 99 2.21 12.46 6.53
C SER A 99 0.77 12.97 6.59
N ALA A 100 -0.05 12.64 5.61
CA ALA A 100 -1.48 12.95 5.58
C ALA A 100 -2.28 11.92 6.40
N GLY A 101 -3.56 12.19 6.64
CA GLY A 101 -4.47 11.28 7.35
C GLY A 101 -4.89 10.06 6.53
N TYR A 102 -3.93 9.26 6.10
CA TYR A 102 -4.08 8.14 5.17
C TYR A 102 -3.59 6.82 5.77
N THR A 103 -3.94 5.70 5.14
CA THR A 103 -3.53 4.34 5.57
C THR A 103 -2.11 3.98 5.17
N GLU A 104 -1.53 4.62 4.17
CA GLU A 104 -0.23 4.28 3.60
C GLU A 104 0.90 4.19 4.65
N PRO A 105 1.00 5.09 5.64
CA PRO A 105 2.03 4.99 6.69
C PRO A 105 1.89 3.72 7.54
N LEU A 106 0.67 3.41 7.98
CA LEU A 106 0.39 2.24 8.81
C LEU A 106 0.58 0.96 7.98
N GLN A 107 0.12 0.96 6.75
CA GLN A 107 0.30 -0.14 5.80
C GLN A 107 1.80 -0.44 5.58
N LEU A 108 2.61 0.58 5.33
CA LEU A 108 4.06 0.42 5.17
C LEU A 108 4.71 -0.16 6.43
N LEU A 109 4.33 0.35 7.62
CA LEU A 109 4.83 -0.17 8.89
C LEU A 109 4.52 -1.66 9.06
N LEU A 110 3.27 -2.06 8.83
CA LEU A 110 2.82 -3.45 8.96
C LEU A 110 3.53 -4.37 7.97
N ILE A 111 3.71 -3.92 6.73
CA ILE A 111 4.45 -4.65 5.69
C ILE A 111 5.91 -4.83 6.09
N VAL A 112 6.60 -3.78 6.48
CA VAL A 112 8.02 -3.87 6.87
C VAL A 112 8.20 -4.74 8.12
N ALA A 113 7.33 -4.58 9.12
CA ALA A 113 7.30 -5.43 10.31
C ALA A 113 7.06 -6.91 9.94
N PHE A 114 6.16 -7.19 9.00
CA PHE A 114 5.92 -8.53 8.46
C PHE A 114 7.23 -9.15 7.93
N PHE A 115 7.98 -8.43 7.09
CA PHE A 115 9.23 -8.95 6.53
C PHE A 115 10.34 -9.12 7.59
N LEU A 116 10.42 -8.23 8.58
CA LEU A 116 11.36 -8.35 9.71
C LEU A 116 11.09 -9.62 10.54
N VAL A 117 9.83 -9.95 10.76
CA VAL A 117 9.43 -11.13 11.53
C VAL A 117 9.50 -12.40 10.69
N LEU A 118 9.13 -12.31 9.40
CA LEU A 118 9.17 -13.42 8.45
C LEU A 118 10.58 -13.98 8.28
N LYS A 119 11.59 -13.11 8.15
CA LYS A 119 13.02 -13.51 8.04
C LYS A 119 13.52 -14.29 9.26
N GLN A 120 12.90 -14.11 10.43
CA GLN A 120 13.18 -14.88 11.63
C GLN A 120 12.47 -16.24 11.65
N GLY A 121 11.64 -16.52 10.63
CA GLY A 121 10.82 -17.71 10.53
C GLY A 121 9.68 -17.78 11.54
N ARG A 122 9.24 -16.63 12.08
CA ARG A 122 8.13 -16.51 13.02
C ARG A 122 6.81 -16.37 12.25
N TYR A 123 6.38 -17.48 11.62
CA TYR A 123 5.26 -17.47 10.66
C TYR A 123 3.93 -17.02 11.25
N LEU A 124 3.58 -17.43 12.48
CA LEU A 124 2.34 -16.98 13.12
C LEU A 124 2.32 -15.47 13.40
N SER A 125 3.46 -14.91 13.83
CA SER A 125 3.56 -13.47 14.04
C SER A 125 3.52 -12.71 12.71
N ALA A 126 4.15 -13.25 11.65
CA ALA A 126 4.05 -12.69 10.30
C ALA A 126 2.60 -12.78 9.78
N ALA A 127 1.91 -13.89 9.98
CA ALA A 127 0.50 -14.06 9.62
C ALA A 127 -0.41 -13.03 10.32
N LEU A 128 -0.18 -12.78 11.61
CA LEU A 128 -0.92 -11.75 12.36
C LEU A 128 -0.69 -10.34 11.76
N LEU A 129 0.55 -10.00 11.44
CA LEU A 129 0.87 -8.72 10.79
C LEU A 129 0.25 -8.60 9.39
N ALA A 130 0.19 -9.71 8.63
CA ALA A 130 -0.52 -9.74 7.36
C ALA A 130 -2.03 -9.52 7.55
N GLY A 131 -2.65 -10.16 8.56
CA GLY A 131 -4.06 -9.93 8.90
C GLY A 131 -4.36 -8.49 9.30
N LEU A 132 -3.48 -7.86 10.09
CA LEU A 132 -3.57 -6.44 10.41
C LEU A 132 -3.40 -5.56 9.16
N ALA A 133 -2.47 -5.90 8.26
CA ALA A 133 -2.31 -5.18 7.00
C ALA A 133 -3.57 -5.30 6.10
N VAL A 134 -4.25 -6.44 6.12
CA VAL A 134 -5.56 -6.60 5.45
C VAL A 134 -6.63 -5.78 6.15
N ALA A 135 -6.64 -5.71 7.48
CA ALA A 135 -7.58 -4.87 8.24
C ALA A 135 -7.36 -3.36 8.02
N ASP A 136 -6.16 -2.97 7.59
CA ASP A 136 -5.83 -1.58 7.24
C ASP A 136 -6.23 -1.25 5.80
N ARG A 137 -5.99 -2.19 4.87
CA ARG A 137 -6.28 -2.02 3.44
C ARG A 137 -6.34 -3.36 2.72
N SER A 138 -7.27 -3.51 1.77
CA SER A 138 -7.44 -4.75 0.99
C SER A 138 -6.15 -5.25 0.33
N THR A 139 -5.26 -4.34 -0.07
CA THR A 139 -3.97 -4.68 -0.69
C THR A 139 -3.03 -5.45 0.24
N GLY A 140 -3.27 -5.45 1.55
CA GLY A 140 -2.54 -6.27 2.53
C GLY A 140 -2.62 -7.77 2.24
N ILE A 141 -3.65 -8.23 1.51
CA ILE A 141 -3.82 -9.65 1.13
C ILE A 141 -2.63 -10.19 0.30
N VAL A 142 -1.86 -9.32 -0.34
CA VAL A 142 -0.64 -9.69 -1.09
C VAL A 142 0.42 -10.34 -0.18
N LEU A 143 0.38 -10.11 1.12
CA LEU A 143 1.31 -10.73 2.07
C LEU A 143 1.02 -12.22 2.27
N LEU A 144 -0.20 -12.70 2.02
CA LEU A 144 -0.53 -14.13 2.13
C LEU A 144 0.28 -15.01 1.17
N PRO A 145 0.30 -14.79 -0.16
CA PRO A 145 1.14 -15.60 -1.07
C PRO A 145 2.64 -15.49 -0.74
N VAL A 146 3.10 -14.34 -0.24
CA VAL A 146 4.49 -14.17 0.21
C VAL A 146 4.79 -15.05 1.42
N LEU A 147 3.89 -15.07 2.42
CA LEU A 147 4.00 -15.92 3.59
C LEU A 147 4.04 -17.40 3.21
N LEU A 148 3.10 -17.83 2.36
CA LEU A 148 3.01 -19.22 1.90
C LEU A 148 4.24 -19.64 1.11
N TRP A 149 4.78 -18.74 0.29
CA TRP A 149 6.03 -18.96 -0.45
C TRP A 149 7.24 -19.20 0.47
N GLU A 150 7.42 -18.36 1.48
CA GLU A 150 8.53 -18.53 2.43
C GLU A 150 8.32 -19.77 3.33
N MET A 151 7.10 -20.08 3.73
CA MET A 151 6.79 -21.31 4.45
C MET A 151 7.10 -22.53 3.60
N TRP A 152 6.72 -22.53 2.32
CA TRP A 152 6.99 -23.64 1.40
C TRP A 152 8.49 -23.82 1.13
N ARG A 153 9.21 -22.72 0.93
CA ARG A 153 10.69 -22.76 0.75
C ARG A 153 11.44 -23.38 1.93
N ASN A 154 10.94 -23.18 3.13
CA ASN A 154 11.57 -23.65 4.36
C ASN A 154 10.84 -24.85 4.99
N ARG A 155 10.01 -25.58 4.23
CA ARG A 155 9.17 -26.68 4.71
C ARG A 155 9.96 -27.83 5.34
N ASP A 156 11.16 -28.08 4.87
CA ASP A 156 12.01 -29.17 5.36
C ASP A 156 12.64 -28.85 6.74
N GLN A 157 12.68 -27.58 7.11
CA GLN A 157 13.27 -27.12 8.37
C GLN A 157 12.22 -26.85 9.46
N ARG A 158 10.93 -26.83 9.13
CA ARG A 158 9.86 -26.41 10.04
C ARG A 158 8.56 -27.19 9.76
N PRO A 159 7.72 -27.38 10.77
CA PRO A 159 6.45 -28.14 10.64
C PRO A 159 5.44 -27.37 9.79
N PHE A 160 5.64 -27.35 8.45
CA PHE A 160 4.83 -26.61 7.49
C PHE A 160 3.33 -26.86 7.65
N LEU A 161 2.91 -28.14 7.63
CA LEU A 161 1.49 -28.50 7.67
C LEU A 161 0.83 -28.12 8.99
N ALA A 162 1.53 -28.23 10.12
CA ALA A 162 0.98 -27.92 11.44
C ALA A 162 0.64 -26.43 11.62
N VAL A 163 1.36 -25.52 10.95
CA VAL A 163 1.16 -24.08 11.09
C VAL A 163 0.47 -23.44 9.87
N LEU A 164 0.26 -24.20 8.78
CA LEU A 164 -0.32 -23.68 7.54
C LEU A 164 -1.71 -23.09 7.75
N LEU A 165 -2.64 -23.90 8.29
CA LEU A 165 -4.02 -23.45 8.48
C LEU A 165 -4.12 -22.26 9.46
N PRO A 166 -3.50 -22.29 10.65
CA PRO A 166 -3.45 -21.12 11.52
C PRO A 166 -2.88 -19.85 10.84
N CYS A 167 -1.82 -20.00 10.03
CA CYS A 167 -1.24 -18.87 9.31
C CYS A 167 -2.21 -18.29 8.25
N VAL A 168 -2.91 -19.14 7.49
CA VAL A 168 -3.90 -18.68 6.50
C VAL A 168 -5.04 -17.94 7.20
N VAL A 169 -5.60 -18.52 8.26
CA VAL A 169 -6.68 -17.91 9.04
C VAL A 169 -6.26 -16.56 9.62
N LEU A 170 -5.08 -16.47 10.23
CA LEU A 170 -4.57 -15.23 10.79
C LEU A 170 -4.28 -14.20 9.71
N ALA A 171 -3.64 -14.58 8.60
CA ALA A 171 -3.26 -13.65 7.53
C ALA A 171 -4.48 -13.08 6.79
N THR A 172 -5.62 -13.76 6.81
CA THR A 172 -6.88 -13.28 6.23
C THR A 172 -7.83 -12.67 7.25
N SER A 173 -7.45 -12.65 8.54
CA SER A 173 -8.35 -12.23 9.64
C SER A 173 -8.93 -10.84 9.47
N GLY A 174 -8.17 -9.90 8.95
CA GLY A 174 -8.66 -8.54 8.71
C GLY A 174 -9.84 -8.50 7.75
N LEU A 175 -9.87 -9.37 6.74
CA LEU A 175 -10.96 -9.45 5.78
C LEU A 175 -12.21 -10.07 6.40
N TRP A 176 -12.11 -11.30 6.91
CA TRP A 176 -13.31 -12.00 7.39
C TRP A 176 -13.89 -11.39 8.68
N LEU A 177 -13.07 -10.78 9.55
CA LEU A 177 -13.58 -10.00 10.69
C LEU A 177 -14.36 -8.77 10.22
N PHE A 178 -13.86 -8.07 9.20
CA PHE A 178 -14.59 -6.94 8.62
C PHE A 178 -15.89 -7.40 7.95
N MET A 179 -15.87 -8.51 7.21
CA MET A 179 -17.08 -9.11 6.62
C MET A 179 -18.12 -9.51 7.68
N ILE A 180 -17.69 -10.12 8.78
CA ILE A 180 -18.58 -10.46 9.91
C ILE A 180 -19.21 -9.19 10.50
N TYR A 181 -18.40 -8.14 10.69
CA TYR A 181 -18.90 -6.86 11.17
C TYR A 181 -19.94 -6.28 10.21
N LEU A 182 -19.66 -6.21 8.91
CA LEU A 182 -20.58 -5.66 7.91
C LEU A 182 -21.87 -6.48 7.84
N TRP A 183 -21.76 -7.79 7.89
CA TRP A 183 -22.93 -8.68 7.99
C TRP A 183 -23.78 -8.37 9.22
N SER A 184 -23.15 -8.20 10.38
CA SER A 184 -23.88 -7.89 11.63
C SER A 184 -24.58 -6.53 11.61
N GLN A 185 -24.05 -5.55 10.87
CA GLN A 185 -24.58 -4.19 10.82
C GLN A 185 -25.58 -3.99 9.66
N PHE A 186 -25.34 -4.61 8.52
CA PHE A 186 -26.07 -4.31 7.27
C PHE A 186 -26.72 -5.57 6.64
N GLY A 187 -26.53 -6.76 7.23
CA GLY A 187 -27.11 -8.01 6.73
C GLY A 187 -26.40 -8.61 5.51
N ASP A 188 -25.34 -7.94 4.98
CA ASP A 188 -24.56 -8.41 3.84
C ASP A 188 -23.06 -8.23 4.11
N PRO A 189 -22.26 -9.32 4.08
CA PRO A 189 -20.81 -9.25 4.27
C PRO A 189 -20.05 -8.64 3.10
N PHE A 190 -20.65 -8.46 1.93
CA PHE A 190 -19.99 -8.02 0.69
C PHE A 190 -20.26 -6.57 0.31
N VAL A 191 -21.01 -5.81 1.11
CA VAL A 191 -21.33 -4.39 0.82
C VAL A 191 -20.07 -3.54 0.54
N PHE A 192 -18.92 -3.90 1.11
CA PHE A 192 -17.66 -3.22 0.83
C PHE A 192 -17.16 -3.44 -0.61
N ALA A 193 -17.43 -4.61 -1.19
CA ALA A 193 -17.04 -4.94 -2.55
C ALA A 193 -18.02 -4.34 -3.57
N GLU A 194 -19.31 -4.41 -3.30
CA GLU A 194 -20.36 -3.80 -4.13
C GLU A 194 -20.23 -2.28 -4.20
N GLY A 195 -19.98 -1.63 -3.06
CA GLY A 195 -19.78 -0.19 -2.97
C GLY A 195 -18.57 0.34 -3.75
N GLN A 196 -17.66 -0.53 -4.21
CA GLN A 196 -16.57 -0.12 -5.09
C GLN A 196 -17.06 0.43 -6.44
N THR A 197 -18.25 0.04 -6.90
CA THR A 197 -18.87 0.53 -8.13
C THR A 197 -19.02 2.05 -8.12
N ALA A 198 -19.41 2.63 -6.97
CA ALA A 198 -19.53 4.08 -6.80
C ALA A 198 -18.21 4.87 -6.96
N PHE A 199 -17.08 4.18 -6.90
CA PHE A 199 -15.75 4.77 -7.09
C PHE A 199 -15.20 4.54 -8.51
N HIS A 200 -16.08 4.42 -9.51
CA HIS A 200 -15.75 4.26 -10.94
C HIS A 200 -14.96 2.97 -11.25
N ARG A 201 -15.30 1.86 -10.58
CA ARG A 201 -14.62 0.57 -10.76
C ARG A 201 -15.45 -0.40 -11.58
N GLU A 202 -16.03 0.07 -12.68
CA GLU A 202 -16.93 -0.70 -13.54
C GLU A 202 -16.21 -1.73 -14.44
N THR A 203 -14.88 -1.64 -14.53
CA THR A 203 -14.13 -2.49 -15.46
C THR A 203 -13.84 -3.86 -14.86
N THR A 204 -14.19 -4.91 -15.58
CA THR A 204 -13.92 -6.29 -15.16
C THR A 204 -12.42 -6.61 -15.18
N MET A 205 -11.99 -7.53 -14.32
CA MET A 205 -10.61 -8.04 -14.30
C MET A 205 -10.19 -8.60 -15.67
N ALA A 206 -11.08 -9.30 -16.35
CA ALA A 206 -10.83 -9.86 -17.69
C ALA A 206 -10.53 -8.76 -18.72
N ALA A 207 -11.30 -7.67 -18.72
CA ALA A 207 -11.06 -6.55 -19.62
C ALA A 207 -9.70 -5.89 -19.36
N ARG A 208 -9.28 -5.78 -18.11
CA ARG A 208 -7.95 -5.23 -17.72
C ARG A 208 -6.82 -6.15 -18.17
N ILE A 209 -6.96 -7.46 -18.00
CA ILE A 209 -5.96 -8.43 -18.48
C ILE A 209 -5.84 -8.33 -20.01
N ILE A 210 -6.94 -8.25 -20.74
CA ILE A 210 -6.93 -8.10 -22.19
C ILE A 210 -6.26 -6.79 -22.61
N ALA A 211 -6.58 -5.67 -21.95
CA ALA A 211 -5.96 -4.38 -22.22
C ALA A 211 -4.44 -4.41 -21.94
N ALA A 212 -4.01 -5.06 -20.85
CA ALA A 212 -2.60 -5.23 -20.55
C ALA A 212 -1.87 -6.07 -21.60
N LEU A 213 -2.45 -7.17 -22.05
CA LEU A 213 -1.89 -8.03 -23.11
C LEU A 213 -1.76 -7.28 -24.46
N LYS A 214 -2.66 -6.34 -24.73
CA LYS A 214 -2.61 -5.46 -25.90
C LYS A 214 -1.72 -4.25 -25.72
N LEU A 215 -1.11 -4.07 -24.54
CA LEU A 215 -0.31 -2.91 -24.14
C LEU A 215 -1.09 -1.57 -24.21
N GLU A 216 -2.42 -1.61 -24.19
CA GLU A 216 -3.28 -0.43 -24.31
C GLU A 216 -2.95 0.67 -23.27
N PRO A 217 -2.66 0.35 -21.98
CA PRO A 217 -2.29 1.38 -21.00
C PRO A 217 -1.05 2.18 -21.40
N PHE A 218 -0.14 1.57 -22.16
CA PHE A 218 1.12 2.20 -22.58
C PHE A 218 1.02 2.90 -23.93
N THR A 219 0.16 2.45 -24.84
CA THR A 219 -0.03 3.05 -26.17
C THR A 219 -0.68 4.44 -26.09
N ARG A 220 -1.35 4.75 -24.97
CA ARG A 220 -1.99 6.04 -24.73
C ARG A 220 -1.14 7.01 -23.92
N MET A 221 0.06 6.59 -23.49
CA MET A 221 0.98 7.47 -22.77
C MET A 221 1.53 8.54 -23.73
N THR A 222 1.46 9.80 -23.30
CA THR A 222 2.07 10.92 -24.00
C THR A 222 3.04 11.66 -23.08
N LEU A 223 3.97 12.43 -23.64
CA LEU A 223 4.87 13.30 -22.85
C LEU A 223 4.10 14.41 -22.11
N ASN A 224 2.89 14.73 -22.58
CA ASN A 224 2.00 15.69 -21.92
C ASN A 224 1.29 15.11 -20.67
N ASP A 225 1.39 13.79 -20.43
CA ASP A 225 0.80 13.13 -19.26
C ASP A 225 1.63 13.34 -17.99
N TRP A 226 2.57 14.27 -17.98
CA TRP A 226 3.32 14.68 -16.79
C TRP A 226 2.52 15.65 -15.89
N ASN A 227 1.23 15.53 -15.92
CA ASN A 227 0.33 16.17 -14.95
C ASN A 227 0.06 15.21 -13.79
N PRO A 228 -0.55 15.64 -12.68
CA PRO A 228 -0.84 14.76 -11.54
C PRO A 228 -1.66 13.50 -11.90
N TRP A 229 -2.42 13.55 -12.98
CA TRP A 229 -3.24 12.44 -13.46
C TRP A 229 -2.47 11.45 -14.34
N GLY A 230 -1.47 11.93 -15.09
CA GLY A 230 -0.67 11.11 -16.02
C GLY A 230 0.60 10.53 -15.41
N GLN A 231 1.09 11.10 -14.31
CA GLN A 231 2.33 10.61 -13.67
C GLN A 231 2.24 9.14 -13.22
N ASP A 232 1.04 8.63 -12.92
CA ASP A 232 0.83 7.22 -12.54
C ASP A 232 1.26 6.24 -13.64
N SER A 233 1.08 6.60 -14.91
CA SER A 233 1.51 5.77 -16.05
C SER A 233 3.04 5.65 -16.10
N TRP A 234 3.75 6.77 -15.89
CA TRP A 234 5.21 6.80 -15.85
C TRP A 234 5.76 6.05 -14.64
N PHE A 235 5.14 6.22 -13.46
CA PHE A 235 5.53 5.46 -12.27
C PHE A 235 5.29 3.97 -12.48
N THR A 236 4.17 3.58 -13.09
CA THR A 236 3.87 2.17 -13.37
C THR A 236 4.93 1.55 -14.27
N LEU A 237 5.32 2.26 -15.35
CA LEU A 237 6.40 1.79 -16.24
C LEU A 237 7.71 1.64 -15.48
N LEU A 238 8.09 2.63 -14.68
CA LEU A 238 9.28 2.56 -13.83
C LEU A 238 9.21 1.35 -12.89
N PHE A 239 8.08 1.13 -12.22
CA PHE A 239 7.91 0.02 -11.28
C PHE A 239 7.99 -1.34 -11.96
N ILE A 240 7.44 -1.49 -13.16
CA ILE A 240 7.59 -2.72 -13.96
C ILE A 240 9.07 -3.00 -14.24
N VAL A 241 9.82 -2.00 -14.68
CA VAL A 241 11.26 -2.13 -14.92
C VAL A 241 12.00 -2.50 -13.64
N LEU A 242 11.70 -1.84 -12.52
CA LEU A 242 12.32 -2.14 -11.23
C LEU A 242 11.98 -3.54 -10.72
N ILE A 243 10.75 -4.04 -10.95
CA ILE A 243 10.37 -5.43 -10.63
C ILE A 243 11.19 -6.40 -11.47
N ALA A 244 11.31 -6.17 -12.79
CA ALA A 244 12.08 -7.02 -13.68
C ALA A 244 13.56 -7.09 -13.27
N VAL A 245 14.17 -5.96 -12.93
CA VAL A 245 15.54 -5.90 -12.40
C VAL A 245 15.62 -6.58 -11.02
N GLY A 246 14.64 -6.33 -10.16
CA GLY A 246 14.55 -6.89 -8.81
C GLY A 246 14.47 -8.42 -8.80
N ALA A 247 13.84 -9.03 -9.80
CA ALA A 247 13.73 -10.47 -9.94
C ALA A 247 15.10 -11.17 -9.99
N PHE A 248 16.15 -10.47 -10.45
CA PHE A 248 17.52 -10.96 -10.52
C PHE A 248 18.41 -10.51 -9.35
N ARG A 249 17.93 -9.65 -8.46
CA ARG A 249 18.75 -8.98 -7.43
C ARG A 249 18.24 -9.15 -6.02
N LEU A 250 16.93 -9.34 -5.87
CA LEU A 250 16.28 -9.44 -4.59
C LEU A 250 15.87 -10.89 -4.28
N ARG A 251 15.51 -11.12 -3.02
CA ARG A 251 14.86 -12.38 -2.62
C ARG A 251 13.53 -12.52 -3.36
N SER A 252 13.20 -13.74 -3.76
CA SER A 252 11.95 -14.03 -4.49
C SER A 252 10.69 -13.59 -3.76
N SER A 253 10.69 -13.63 -2.42
CA SER A 253 9.57 -13.11 -1.60
C SER A 253 9.38 -11.59 -1.73
N TRP A 254 10.46 -10.81 -1.87
CA TRP A 254 10.38 -9.37 -2.08
C TRP A 254 9.88 -9.03 -3.49
N THR A 255 10.35 -9.79 -4.48
CA THR A 255 9.86 -9.65 -5.86
C THR A 255 8.40 -10.04 -5.98
N LEU A 256 7.99 -11.16 -5.36
CA LEU A 256 6.59 -11.60 -5.33
C LEU A 256 5.69 -10.55 -4.68
N PHE A 257 6.14 -9.96 -3.57
CA PHE A 257 5.44 -8.86 -2.92
C PHE A 257 5.29 -7.65 -3.84
N ALA A 258 6.38 -7.19 -4.46
CA ALA A 258 6.34 -6.03 -5.36
C ALA A 258 5.42 -6.27 -6.57
N MET A 259 5.45 -7.47 -7.15
CA MET A 259 4.51 -7.87 -8.21
C MET A 259 3.05 -7.83 -7.74
N GLY A 260 2.77 -8.37 -6.56
CA GLY A 260 1.42 -8.38 -6.00
C GLY A 260 0.88 -6.97 -5.73
N VAL A 261 1.72 -6.07 -5.18
CA VAL A 261 1.33 -4.66 -4.93
C VAL A 261 1.11 -3.89 -6.22
N LEU A 262 1.81 -4.22 -7.30
CA LEU A 262 1.57 -3.62 -8.62
C LEU A 262 0.29 -4.18 -9.27
N LEU A 263 0.16 -5.51 -9.30
CA LEU A 263 -0.88 -6.20 -10.07
C LEU A 263 -2.25 -6.09 -9.41
N LEU A 264 -2.35 -6.26 -8.08
CA LEU A 264 -3.64 -6.29 -7.40
C LEU A 264 -4.43 -4.98 -7.57
N PRO A 265 -3.85 -3.78 -7.31
CA PRO A 265 -4.57 -2.53 -7.55
C PRO A 265 -4.91 -2.31 -9.02
N TYR A 266 -4.02 -2.64 -9.94
CA TYR A 266 -4.32 -2.55 -11.36
C TYR A 266 -5.51 -3.42 -11.74
N LEU A 267 -5.59 -4.65 -11.27
CA LEU A 267 -6.65 -5.59 -11.61
C LEU A 267 -7.98 -5.28 -10.92
N THR A 268 -7.96 -4.65 -9.74
CA THR A 268 -9.16 -4.52 -8.90
C THR A 268 -9.58 -3.07 -8.60
N LEU A 269 -8.63 -2.14 -8.57
CA LEU A 269 -8.85 -0.82 -8.01
C LEU A 269 -8.65 0.36 -8.98
N SER A 270 -7.88 0.21 -10.06
CA SER A 270 -7.61 1.32 -11.00
C SER A 270 -8.83 1.63 -11.88
N GLY A 271 -8.97 2.88 -12.31
CA GLY A 271 -10.03 3.30 -13.20
C GLY A 271 -9.84 2.78 -14.62
N GLY A 272 -10.90 2.42 -15.35
CA GLY A 272 -10.91 2.03 -16.75
C GLY A 272 -9.96 0.90 -17.17
N PRO A 273 -10.18 0.23 -18.30
CA PRO A 273 -9.36 -0.92 -18.70
C PRO A 273 -7.95 -0.54 -19.16
N ALA A 274 -7.77 0.68 -19.66
CA ALA A 274 -6.50 1.19 -20.19
C ALA A 274 -5.87 2.28 -19.30
N GLY A 275 -6.38 2.49 -18.07
CA GLY A 275 -5.90 3.53 -17.17
C GLY A 275 -5.07 2.98 -16.02
N PHE A 276 -4.04 3.74 -15.64
CA PHE A 276 -3.35 3.59 -14.38
C PHE A 276 -3.81 4.73 -13.46
N VAL A 277 -4.53 4.42 -12.39
CA VAL A 277 -5.00 5.41 -11.42
C VAL A 277 -4.45 5.07 -10.06
N SER A 278 -3.88 6.06 -9.39
CA SER A 278 -3.29 5.93 -8.04
C SER A 278 -2.16 4.90 -7.93
N MET A 279 -1.52 4.53 -9.04
CA MET A 279 -0.45 3.53 -9.04
C MET A 279 0.79 4.02 -8.28
N GLY A 280 1.12 5.30 -8.37
CA GLY A 280 2.17 5.93 -7.57
C GLY A 280 1.90 5.84 -6.08
N ARG A 281 0.65 6.00 -5.67
CA ARG A 281 0.18 5.87 -4.30
C ARG A 281 0.22 4.42 -3.82
N PHE A 282 -0.40 3.49 -4.58
CA PHE A 282 -0.43 2.07 -4.18
C PHE A 282 0.96 1.46 -4.07
N ASN A 283 1.87 1.81 -4.96
CA ASN A 283 3.23 1.28 -4.96
C ASN A 283 4.19 2.01 -4.00
N LEU A 284 3.75 3.07 -3.32
CA LEU A 284 4.54 3.74 -2.29
C LEU A 284 4.94 2.77 -1.16
N VAL A 285 4.09 1.80 -0.83
CA VAL A 285 4.37 0.77 0.17
C VAL A 285 5.23 -0.38 -0.36
N SER A 286 5.50 -0.41 -1.66
CA SER A 286 6.34 -1.42 -2.32
C SER A 286 7.83 -1.10 -2.14
N PHE A 287 8.31 -1.15 -0.90
CA PHE A 287 9.70 -0.81 -0.54
C PHE A 287 10.77 -1.53 -1.38
N PRO A 288 10.58 -2.78 -1.90
CA PRO A 288 11.60 -3.43 -2.72
C PRO A 288 11.96 -2.65 -3.98
N LEU A 289 11.01 -1.87 -4.54
CA LEU A 289 11.26 -1.03 -5.71
C LEU A 289 12.28 0.07 -5.40
N PHE A 290 12.16 0.68 -4.22
CA PHE A 290 13.10 1.70 -3.75
C PHE A 290 14.47 1.11 -3.42
N VAL A 291 14.54 -0.15 -2.97
CA VAL A 291 15.82 -0.87 -2.77
C VAL A 291 16.53 -1.07 -4.11
N VAL A 292 15.82 -1.54 -5.14
CA VAL A 292 16.38 -1.72 -6.49
C VAL A 292 16.82 -0.38 -7.09
N LEU A 293 15.99 0.65 -6.97
CA LEU A 293 16.31 1.99 -7.46
C LEU A 293 17.56 2.54 -6.76
N ALA A 294 17.66 2.39 -5.43
CA ALA A 294 18.83 2.79 -4.67
C ALA A 294 20.10 2.05 -5.12
N ASP A 295 20.02 0.71 -5.31
CA ASP A 295 21.16 -0.09 -5.79
C ASP A 295 21.67 0.39 -7.17
N LEU A 296 20.74 0.72 -8.07
CA LEU A 296 21.10 1.23 -9.39
C LEU A 296 21.78 2.61 -9.30
N LEU A 297 21.23 3.52 -8.48
CA LEU A 297 21.70 4.91 -8.39
C LEU A 297 22.98 5.07 -7.57
N LEU A 298 23.24 4.18 -6.60
CA LEU A 298 24.47 4.21 -5.79
C LEU A 298 25.74 3.98 -6.59
N ARG A 299 25.64 3.47 -7.81
CA ARG A 299 26.78 3.31 -8.75
C ARG A 299 27.37 4.66 -9.19
N ALA A 300 26.54 5.73 -9.16
CA ALA A 300 26.96 7.09 -9.45
C ALA A 300 26.31 8.05 -8.43
N LYS A 301 27.08 8.48 -7.42
CA LYS A 301 26.59 9.28 -6.30
C LYS A 301 25.92 10.61 -6.74
N TRP A 302 26.44 11.25 -7.79
CA TRP A 302 25.87 12.46 -8.35
C TRP A 302 24.48 12.20 -8.95
N LEU A 303 24.26 11.02 -9.55
CA LEU A 303 22.98 10.62 -10.09
C LEU A 303 21.95 10.41 -8.97
N LEU A 304 22.34 9.75 -7.87
CA LEU A 304 21.48 9.60 -6.70
C LEU A 304 21.04 10.95 -6.14
N ALA A 305 21.99 11.88 -5.97
CA ALA A 305 21.67 13.24 -5.48
C ALA A 305 20.74 13.99 -6.44
N GLY A 306 21.00 13.91 -7.74
CA GLY A 306 20.15 14.51 -8.78
C GLY A 306 18.74 13.96 -8.79
N VAL A 307 18.59 12.64 -8.69
CA VAL A 307 17.26 11.97 -8.64
C VAL A 307 16.52 12.34 -7.35
N ILE A 308 17.18 12.34 -6.18
CA ILE A 308 16.54 12.79 -4.92
C ILE A 308 16.08 14.23 -5.04
N GLY A 309 16.90 15.12 -5.62
CA GLY A 309 16.52 16.51 -5.86
C GLY A 309 15.30 16.66 -6.77
N LEU A 310 15.25 15.90 -7.86
CA LEU A 310 14.11 15.89 -8.79
C LEU A 310 12.83 15.35 -8.13
N LEU A 311 12.93 14.21 -7.42
CA LEU A 311 11.81 13.64 -6.69
C LEU A 311 11.31 14.59 -5.60
N GLY A 312 12.23 15.27 -4.87
CA GLY A 312 11.89 16.28 -3.88
C GLY A 312 11.15 17.48 -4.46
N ALA A 313 11.57 17.97 -5.63
CA ALA A 313 10.84 19.04 -6.33
C ALA A 313 9.43 18.59 -6.74
N ALA A 314 9.28 17.37 -7.26
CA ALA A 314 7.98 16.79 -7.59
C ALA A 314 7.11 16.54 -6.34
N LEU A 315 7.70 16.12 -5.21
CA LEU A 315 7.01 16.01 -3.93
C LEU A 315 6.48 17.36 -3.43
N LEU A 316 7.29 18.43 -3.53
CA LEU A 316 6.85 19.77 -3.16
C LEU A 316 5.69 20.24 -4.04
N MET A 317 5.76 19.99 -5.35
CA MET A 317 4.67 20.28 -6.28
C MET A 317 3.39 19.51 -5.89
N ASN A 318 3.49 18.20 -5.70
CA ASN A 318 2.35 17.37 -5.30
C ASN A 318 1.78 17.79 -3.93
N THR A 319 2.62 18.17 -2.98
CA THR A 319 2.18 18.70 -1.69
C THR A 319 1.38 19.99 -1.84
N ALA A 320 1.84 20.90 -2.71
CA ALA A 320 1.13 22.14 -2.99
C ALA A 320 -0.21 21.92 -3.70
N LEU A 321 -0.25 20.96 -4.65
CA LEU A 321 -1.49 20.54 -5.31
C LEU A 321 -2.46 19.89 -4.33
N PHE A 322 -1.98 18.98 -3.50
CA PHE A 322 -2.77 18.34 -2.45
C PHE A 322 -3.36 19.38 -1.48
N ALA A 323 -2.57 20.37 -1.05
CA ALA A 323 -3.04 21.45 -0.20
C ALA A 323 -4.16 22.29 -0.84
N ARG A 324 -4.19 22.36 -2.17
CA ARG A 324 -5.24 23.02 -2.96
C ARG A 324 -6.43 22.12 -3.30
N ARG A 325 -6.55 20.96 -2.68
CA ARG A 325 -7.59 19.96 -2.96
C ARG A 325 -7.54 19.41 -4.39
N ILE A 326 -6.36 19.33 -5.01
CA ILE A 326 -6.15 18.65 -6.29
C ILE A 326 -5.68 17.22 -5.96
N TRP A 327 -6.34 16.23 -6.54
CA TRP A 327 -5.97 14.83 -6.36
C TRP A 327 -4.61 14.53 -7.01
N ILE A 328 -3.74 13.80 -6.31
CA ILE A 328 -2.35 13.56 -6.72
C ILE A 328 -1.99 12.07 -6.85
N GLY A 329 -2.95 11.16 -6.65
CA GLY A 329 -2.68 9.72 -6.72
C GLY A 329 -3.89 8.84 -6.51
#